data_f567c418e49e9d16f7b90c76ce04f251
#
_entry.id   f567c418e49e9d16f7b90c76ce04f251
#
_cell.length_a   1.000
_cell.length_b   1.000
_cell.length_c   1.000
_cell.angle_alpha   90.00
_cell.angle_beta   90.00
_cell.angle_gamma   90.00
#
_symmetry.space_group_name_H-M   'P 1'
#
loop_
_entity.id
_entity.type
_entity.pdbx_description
1 polymer ?
#
loop_
_entity_poly.entity_id
_entity_poly.type
_entity_poly.pdbx_seq_one_letter_code
_entity_poly.pdbx_strand_id
1 'polypeptide(L)'
;MFQSIWSDIKQAFRHGNMVTRLMVANVVVFVAVNLVKLLMVVFGGFQDGAHERFVHFMKFFSLSSDLLFNITHPWVILTSMFLHENLIHALFNILFLMWFGRIVADLIGDRRLLPLYLLSGLAGGFLYIATAHWIYKDGGYAYGASGAVMGIVVASGLLAPDYLIRLIIFGEVRLKYIVIFLLLLDVIGLANMSNTGGHIAHLGGAVMGFFFIRLLQEGRDWSVPVNRIIDGISDYFHRLFGGRSRPKVVYRSPDLRKEKEKVKSTGGKGWGQRSKGSSPADQSHQERLDAILDKIKQSGYESLTAEEKDFLFNASKKHE
;
A
#
# COMPACT_ATOMS: atom_id res chain seq x y z
N MET A 1 -13.69 23.74 -4.25
CA MET A 1 -14.20 22.48 -3.76
C MET A 1 -13.62 21.27 -4.52
N PHE A 2 -13.83 21.07 -5.84
CA PHE A 2 -13.27 19.92 -6.57
C PHE A 2 -11.74 19.88 -6.59
N GLN A 3 -11.06 21.03 -6.73
CA GLN A 3 -9.59 21.10 -6.68
C GLN A 3 -9.05 20.73 -5.29
N SER A 4 -9.73 21.08 -4.20
CA SER A 4 -9.33 20.65 -2.85
C SER A 4 -9.51 19.15 -2.65
N ILE A 5 -10.65 18.57 -3.04
CA ILE A 5 -10.89 17.12 -2.96
C ILE A 5 -9.83 16.35 -3.76
N TRP A 6 -9.51 16.80 -4.98
CA TRP A 6 -8.47 16.16 -5.80
C TRP A 6 -7.09 16.27 -5.18
N SER A 7 -6.75 17.43 -4.60
CA SER A 7 -5.47 17.60 -3.89
C SER A 7 -5.38 16.68 -2.66
N ASP A 8 -6.47 16.54 -1.89
CA ASP A 8 -6.52 15.71 -0.69
C ASP A 8 -6.40 14.22 -1.03
N ILE A 9 -7.08 13.74 -2.08
CA ILE A 9 -6.93 12.38 -2.60
C ILE A 9 -5.48 12.14 -3.05
N LYS A 10 -4.88 13.07 -3.79
CA LYS A 10 -3.50 12.96 -4.26
C LYS A 10 -2.51 12.97 -3.10
N GLN A 11 -2.75 13.76 -2.07
CA GLN A 11 -1.96 13.83 -0.86
C GLN A 11 -2.08 12.53 -0.05
N ALA A 12 -3.29 12.04 0.17
CA ALA A 12 -3.55 10.76 0.84
C ALA A 12 -2.88 9.59 0.11
N PHE A 13 -2.89 9.59 -1.22
CA PHE A 13 -2.24 8.56 -2.02
C PHE A 13 -0.70 8.67 -2.00
N ARG A 14 -0.13 9.90 -1.98
CA ARG A 14 1.32 10.12 -2.00
C ARG A 14 1.98 9.95 -0.63
N HIS A 15 1.34 10.45 0.42
CA HIS A 15 1.89 10.52 1.77
C HIS A 15 1.20 9.56 2.75
N GLY A 16 0.07 8.98 2.38
CA GLY A 16 -0.63 7.97 3.17
C GLY A 16 0.14 6.66 3.25
N ASN A 17 -0.09 5.92 4.33
CA ASN A 17 0.35 4.54 4.46
C ASN A 17 -0.39 3.62 3.45
N MET A 18 0.02 2.36 3.33
CA MET A 18 -0.56 1.42 2.36
C MET A 18 -2.05 1.14 2.62
N VAL A 19 -2.48 1.14 3.88
CA VAL A 19 -3.92 1.04 4.23
C VAL A 19 -4.71 2.14 3.55
N THR A 20 -4.28 3.40 3.72
CA THR A 20 -4.93 4.57 3.11
C THR A 20 -4.93 4.48 1.58
N ARG A 21 -3.82 4.05 0.98
CA ARG A 21 -3.73 3.90 -0.49
C ARG A 21 -4.72 2.86 -1.02
N LEU A 22 -4.81 1.70 -0.35
CA LEU A 22 -5.76 0.65 -0.72
C LEU A 22 -7.22 1.10 -0.52
N MET A 23 -7.52 1.80 0.58
CA MET A 23 -8.85 2.38 0.81
C MET A 23 -9.22 3.37 -0.29
N VAL A 24 -8.32 4.31 -0.62
CA VAL A 24 -8.53 5.31 -1.69
C VAL A 24 -8.72 4.61 -3.03
N ALA A 25 -7.91 3.59 -3.36
CA ALA A 25 -8.07 2.83 -4.60
C ALA A 25 -9.47 2.19 -4.71
N ASN A 26 -9.94 1.52 -3.65
CA ASN A 26 -11.27 0.92 -3.60
C ASN A 26 -12.38 1.96 -3.72
N VAL A 27 -12.28 3.10 -3.03
CA VAL A 27 -13.25 4.20 -3.12
C VAL A 27 -13.30 4.78 -4.53
N VAL A 28 -12.15 5.06 -5.14
CA VAL A 28 -12.06 5.62 -6.50
C VAL A 28 -12.69 4.67 -7.52
N VAL A 29 -12.39 3.38 -7.44
CA VAL A 29 -13.00 2.37 -8.33
C VAL A 29 -14.51 2.29 -8.09
N PHE A 30 -14.96 2.26 -6.83
CA PHE A 30 -16.38 2.25 -6.49
C PHE A 30 -17.12 3.45 -7.07
N VAL A 31 -16.58 4.65 -6.91
CA VAL A 31 -17.17 5.88 -7.46
C VAL A 31 -17.19 5.83 -8.99
N ALA A 32 -16.09 5.40 -9.63
CA ALA A 32 -16.01 5.28 -11.08
C ALA A 32 -17.05 4.30 -11.66
N VAL A 33 -17.19 3.12 -11.04
CA VAL A 33 -18.19 2.10 -11.44
C VAL A 33 -19.60 2.64 -11.31
N ASN A 34 -19.93 3.31 -10.19
CA ASN A 34 -21.26 3.87 -9.98
C ASN A 34 -21.54 5.08 -10.89
N LEU A 35 -20.51 5.86 -11.24
CA LEU A 35 -20.64 6.91 -12.25
C LEU A 35 -20.95 6.33 -13.63
N VAL A 36 -20.26 5.24 -14.03
CA VAL A 36 -20.58 4.53 -15.28
C VAL A 36 -22.01 4.02 -15.26
N LYS A 37 -22.46 3.42 -14.13
CA LYS A 37 -23.86 2.99 -13.94
C LYS A 37 -24.84 4.14 -14.16
N LEU A 38 -24.59 5.28 -13.51
CA LEU A 38 -25.41 6.50 -13.66
C LEU A 38 -25.44 6.98 -15.11
N LEU A 39 -24.29 7.06 -15.78
CA LEU A 39 -24.22 7.48 -17.19
C LEU A 39 -25.00 6.54 -18.11
N MET A 40 -24.91 5.22 -17.88
CA MET A 40 -25.68 4.22 -18.65
C MET A 40 -27.19 4.38 -18.47
N VAL A 41 -27.65 4.77 -17.27
CA VAL A 41 -29.05 5.04 -16.99
C VAL A 41 -29.49 6.35 -17.65
N VAL A 42 -28.72 7.43 -17.49
CA VAL A 42 -29.08 8.77 -17.99
C VAL A 42 -29.07 8.82 -19.52
N PHE A 43 -28.03 8.31 -20.17
CA PHE A 43 -27.89 8.36 -21.63
C PHE A 43 -28.51 7.17 -22.36
N GLY A 44 -28.70 6.05 -21.68
CA GLY A 44 -29.31 4.86 -22.25
C GLY A 44 -30.84 4.79 -22.11
N GLY A 45 -31.44 5.79 -21.48
CA GLY A 45 -32.87 5.80 -21.10
C GLY A 45 -33.14 4.95 -19.87
N PHE A 46 -34.20 5.32 -19.11
CA PHE A 46 -34.64 4.58 -17.91
C PHE A 46 -35.35 3.24 -18.25
N GLN A 47 -35.12 2.71 -19.45
CA GLN A 47 -35.70 1.43 -19.91
C GLN A 47 -34.84 0.24 -19.51
N ASP A 48 -35.39 -0.95 -19.54
CA ASP A 48 -34.82 -2.21 -19.02
C ASP A 48 -33.40 -2.57 -19.50
N GLY A 49 -32.96 -2.08 -20.67
CA GLY A 49 -31.63 -2.34 -21.22
C GLY A 49 -30.45 -1.67 -20.49
N ALA A 50 -30.65 -0.67 -19.60
CA ALA A 50 -29.56 -0.02 -18.87
C ALA A 50 -28.94 -0.96 -17.82
N HIS A 51 -29.76 -1.73 -17.14
CA HIS A 51 -29.30 -2.71 -16.17
C HIS A 51 -28.46 -3.83 -16.84
N GLU A 52 -28.93 -4.38 -17.94
CA GLU A 52 -28.17 -5.41 -18.69
C GLU A 52 -26.81 -4.90 -19.16
N ARG A 53 -26.76 -3.69 -19.73
CA ARG A 53 -25.50 -3.08 -20.15
C ARG A 53 -24.53 -2.91 -18.98
N PHE A 54 -25.04 -2.50 -17.81
CA PHE A 54 -24.22 -2.38 -16.62
C PHE A 54 -23.72 -3.76 -16.13
N VAL A 55 -24.56 -4.78 -16.14
CA VAL A 55 -24.16 -6.16 -15.80
C VAL A 55 -23.08 -6.65 -16.77
N HIS A 56 -23.19 -6.41 -18.07
CA HIS A 56 -22.15 -6.76 -19.05
C HIS A 56 -20.83 -5.99 -18.78
N PHE A 57 -20.92 -4.71 -18.42
CA PHE A 57 -19.75 -3.93 -18.03
C PHE A 57 -19.06 -4.53 -16.79
N MET A 58 -19.83 -4.87 -15.74
CA MET A 58 -19.28 -5.50 -14.53
C MET A 58 -18.64 -6.86 -14.85
N LYS A 59 -19.27 -7.70 -15.66
CA LYS A 59 -18.74 -8.99 -16.07
C LYS A 59 -17.39 -8.89 -16.76
N PHE A 60 -17.17 -7.86 -17.60
CA PHE A 60 -15.91 -7.64 -18.31
C PHE A 60 -14.70 -7.38 -17.37
N PHE A 61 -14.95 -6.96 -16.14
CA PHE A 61 -13.92 -6.72 -15.12
C PHE A 61 -13.95 -7.71 -13.95
N SER A 62 -14.88 -8.68 -13.98
CA SER A 62 -15.09 -9.67 -12.91
C SER A 62 -14.48 -11.02 -13.26
N LEU A 63 -14.06 -11.79 -12.26
CA LEU A 63 -13.67 -13.19 -12.46
C LEU A 63 -14.90 -14.00 -12.89
N SER A 64 -14.71 -14.82 -13.91
CA SER A 64 -15.72 -15.75 -14.41
C SER A 64 -15.50 -17.17 -13.88
N SER A 65 -16.58 -17.96 -13.80
CA SER A 65 -16.49 -19.41 -13.64
C SER A 65 -15.95 -20.11 -14.91
N ASP A 66 -16.00 -19.42 -16.07
CA ASP A 66 -15.41 -19.90 -17.32
C ASP A 66 -13.90 -19.58 -17.36
N LEU A 67 -13.09 -20.63 -17.36
CA LEU A 67 -11.65 -20.53 -17.41
C LEU A 67 -11.15 -19.86 -18.70
N LEU A 68 -11.78 -20.12 -19.84
CA LEU A 68 -11.40 -19.55 -21.13
C LEU A 68 -11.60 -18.02 -21.12
N PHE A 69 -12.71 -17.57 -20.52
CA PHE A 69 -12.95 -16.13 -20.32
C PHE A 69 -11.81 -15.48 -19.52
N ASN A 70 -11.40 -16.08 -18.40
CA ASN A 70 -10.33 -15.52 -17.55
C ASN A 70 -8.97 -15.51 -18.27
N ILE A 71 -8.68 -16.51 -19.12
CA ILE A 71 -7.43 -16.55 -19.91
C ILE A 71 -7.43 -15.46 -20.99
N THR A 72 -8.56 -15.23 -21.64
CA THR A 72 -8.70 -14.21 -22.69
C THR A 72 -8.83 -12.79 -22.14
N HIS A 73 -9.20 -12.65 -20.86
CA HIS A 73 -9.39 -11.38 -20.15
C HIS A 73 -8.51 -11.33 -18.87
N PRO A 74 -7.16 -11.44 -18.97
CA PRO A 74 -6.31 -11.65 -17.80
C PRO A 74 -6.36 -10.51 -16.76
N TRP A 75 -6.82 -9.33 -17.15
CA TRP A 75 -7.01 -8.21 -16.22
C TRP A 75 -8.05 -8.50 -15.14
N VAL A 76 -9.04 -9.41 -15.40
CA VAL A 76 -10.10 -9.70 -14.42
C VAL A 76 -9.56 -10.26 -13.12
N ILE A 77 -8.38 -10.89 -13.15
CA ILE A 77 -7.70 -11.42 -11.97
C ILE A 77 -7.39 -10.31 -10.94
N LEU A 78 -7.01 -9.13 -11.42
CA LEU A 78 -6.69 -7.99 -10.55
C LEU A 78 -7.88 -7.04 -10.40
N THR A 79 -8.61 -6.74 -11.49
CA THR A 79 -9.70 -5.76 -11.45
C THR A 79 -10.84 -6.20 -10.55
N SER A 80 -11.16 -7.50 -10.54
CA SER A 80 -12.21 -8.05 -9.67
C SER A 80 -12.02 -7.76 -8.19
N MET A 81 -10.76 -7.65 -7.72
CA MET A 81 -10.44 -7.38 -6.31
C MET A 81 -10.77 -5.96 -5.85
N PHE A 82 -11.13 -5.05 -6.76
CA PHE A 82 -11.44 -3.64 -6.46
C PHE A 82 -12.88 -3.26 -6.80
N LEU A 83 -13.62 -4.16 -7.48
CA LEU A 83 -14.99 -3.87 -7.90
C LEU A 83 -15.97 -4.01 -6.75
N HIS A 84 -16.89 -3.05 -6.65
CA HIS A 84 -18.01 -3.10 -5.71
C HIS A 84 -19.24 -2.52 -6.40
N GLU A 85 -20.34 -3.24 -6.37
CA GLU A 85 -21.60 -2.78 -6.97
C GLU A 85 -22.43 -1.95 -5.99
N ASN A 86 -22.49 -2.37 -4.72
CA ASN A 86 -23.30 -1.71 -3.72
C ASN A 86 -22.47 -1.04 -2.62
N LEU A 87 -23.05 0.02 -2.05
CA LEU A 87 -22.40 0.85 -1.03
C LEU A 87 -22.07 0.07 0.25
N ILE A 88 -22.98 -0.78 0.71
CA ILE A 88 -22.81 -1.54 1.96
C ILE A 88 -21.61 -2.49 1.84
N HIS A 89 -21.53 -3.21 0.72
CA HIS A 89 -20.40 -4.11 0.44
C HIS A 89 -19.07 -3.35 0.39
N ALA A 90 -19.01 -2.21 -0.32
CA ALA A 90 -17.82 -1.36 -0.35
C ALA A 90 -17.45 -0.84 1.04
N LEU A 91 -18.44 -0.35 1.80
CA LEU A 91 -18.23 0.20 3.13
C LEU A 91 -17.63 -0.80 4.10
N PHE A 92 -18.17 -2.04 4.17
CA PHE A 92 -17.64 -3.07 5.04
C PHE A 92 -16.21 -3.49 4.65
N ASN A 93 -15.91 -3.62 3.35
CA ASN A 93 -14.55 -3.89 2.89
C ASN A 93 -13.56 -2.80 3.31
N ILE A 94 -13.92 -1.54 3.12
CA ILE A 94 -13.09 -0.39 3.51
C ILE A 94 -12.92 -0.32 5.03
N LEU A 95 -13.98 -0.55 5.79
CA LEU A 95 -13.95 -0.53 7.25
C LEU A 95 -13.04 -1.65 7.81
N PHE A 96 -13.17 -2.86 7.29
CA PHE A 96 -12.32 -4.00 7.67
C PHE A 96 -10.88 -3.78 7.26
N LEU A 97 -10.64 -3.27 6.05
CA LEU A 97 -9.30 -2.90 5.62
C LEU A 97 -8.68 -1.82 6.50
N MET A 98 -9.47 -0.84 6.95
CA MET A 98 -9.02 0.20 7.87
C MET A 98 -8.65 -0.37 9.25
N TRP A 99 -9.47 -1.22 9.84
CA TRP A 99 -9.23 -1.75 11.19
C TRP A 99 -8.12 -2.80 11.19
N PHE A 100 -8.32 -3.87 10.44
CA PHE A 100 -7.40 -5.00 10.44
C PHE A 100 -6.11 -4.71 9.67
N GLY A 101 -6.20 -3.92 8.60
CA GLY A 101 -5.04 -3.51 7.81
C GLY A 101 -4.07 -2.63 8.63
N ARG A 102 -4.58 -1.76 9.51
CA ARG A 102 -3.72 -1.00 10.44
C ARG A 102 -3.00 -1.91 11.41
N ILE A 103 -3.69 -2.85 12.04
CA ILE A 103 -3.07 -3.81 12.95
C ILE A 103 -1.93 -4.57 12.24
N VAL A 104 -2.16 -5.05 11.02
CA VAL A 104 -1.15 -5.75 10.24
C VAL A 104 0.01 -4.81 9.89
N ALA A 105 -0.27 -3.60 9.38
CA ALA A 105 0.76 -2.65 8.98
C ALA A 105 1.64 -2.21 10.15
N ASP A 106 1.06 -2.02 11.33
CA ASP A 106 1.77 -1.62 12.55
C ASP A 106 2.68 -2.76 13.07
N LEU A 107 2.27 -4.02 12.93
CA LEU A 107 3.01 -5.17 13.49
C LEU A 107 4.07 -5.73 12.54
N ILE A 108 3.81 -5.80 11.23
CA ILE A 108 4.76 -6.39 10.27
C ILE A 108 5.29 -5.41 9.22
N GLY A 109 4.85 -4.15 9.28
CA GLY A 109 5.30 -3.06 8.41
C GLY A 109 4.45 -2.86 7.17
N ASP A 110 4.32 -1.60 6.79
CA ASP A 110 3.45 -1.10 5.72
C ASP A 110 3.73 -1.74 4.34
N ARG A 111 5.01 -2.03 4.02
CA ARG A 111 5.40 -2.64 2.74
C ARG A 111 4.88 -4.07 2.53
N ARG A 112 4.46 -4.77 3.58
CA ARG A 112 3.93 -6.13 3.49
C ARG A 112 2.42 -6.18 3.25
N LEU A 113 1.71 -5.06 3.47
CA LEU A 113 0.25 -5.04 3.39
C LEU A 113 -0.26 -5.22 1.95
N LEU A 114 0.33 -4.53 0.96
CA LEU A 114 -0.08 -4.69 -0.44
C LEU A 114 0.20 -6.11 -0.98
N PRO A 115 1.38 -6.71 -0.76
CA PRO A 115 1.61 -8.12 -1.09
C PRO A 115 0.60 -9.08 -0.44
N LEU A 116 0.30 -8.91 0.84
CA LEU A 116 -0.70 -9.72 1.54
C LEU A 116 -2.09 -9.56 0.91
N TYR A 117 -2.53 -8.33 0.63
CA TYR A 117 -3.79 -8.03 -0.04
C TYR A 117 -3.87 -8.73 -1.41
N LEU A 118 -2.85 -8.55 -2.26
CA LEU A 118 -2.82 -9.14 -3.59
C LEU A 118 -2.80 -10.67 -3.56
N LEU A 119 -1.91 -11.27 -2.76
CA LEU A 119 -1.80 -12.72 -2.66
C LEU A 119 -3.08 -13.34 -2.10
N SER A 120 -3.72 -12.72 -1.11
CA SER A 120 -4.98 -13.19 -0.54
C SER A 120 -6.12 -13.10 -1.54
N GLY A 121 -6.21 -12.00 -2.28
CA GLY A 121 -7.20 -11.86 -3.34
C GLY A 121 -6.98 -12.83 -4.50
N LEU A 122 -5.72 -13.06 -4.90
CA LEU A 122 -5.35 -14.07 -5.91
C LEU A 122 -5.72 -15.49 -5.46
N ALA A 123 -5.44 -15.86 -4.21
CA ALA A 123 -5.79 -17.17 -3.66
C ALA A 123 -7.30 -17.35 -3.57
N GLY A 124 -8.04 -16.30 -3.17
CA GLY A 124 -9.50 -16.30 -3.19
C GLY A 124 -10.06 -16.49 -4.59
N GLY A 125 -9.56 -15.74 -5.57
CA GLY A 125 -9.93 -15.86 -6.97
C GLY A 125 -9.58 -17.22 -7.57
N PHE A 126 -8.41 -17.77 -7.24
CA PHE A 126 -8.01 -19.09 -7.67
C PHE A 126 -8.96 -20.17 -7.12
N LEU A 127 -9.27 -20.13 -5.82
CA LEU A 127 -10.17 -21.09 -5.20
C LEU A 127 -11.59 -20.98 -5.79
N TYR A 128 -12.06 -19.75 -6.06
CA TYR A 128 -13.30 -19.50 -6.77
C TYR A 128 -13.29 -20.19 -8.15
N ILE A 129 -12.30 -19.93 -8.99
CA ILE A 129 -12.21 -20.52 -10.34
C ILE A 129 -12.16 -22.06 -10.25
N ALA A 130 -11.35 -22.62 -9.34
CA ALA A 130 -11.19 -24.05 -9.16
C ALA A 130 -12.49 -24.77 -8.76
N THR A 131 -13.39 -24.06 -8.04
CA THR A 131 -14.65 -24.65 -7.53
C THR A 131 -15.87 -24.19 -8.31
N ALA A 132 -15.79 -23.08 -9.05
CA ALA A 132 -16.92 -22.47 -9.73
C ALA A 132 -17.59 -23.40 -10.77
N HIS A 133 -16.79 -24.22 -11.45
CA HIS A 133 -17.30 -25.21 -12.41
C HIS A 133 -18.27 -26.20 -11.76
N TRP A 134 -18.06 -26.57 -10.50
CA TRP A 134 -18.90 -27.50 -9.75
C TRP A 134 -20.17 -26.85 -9.19
N ILE A 135 -20.10 -25.49 -8.98
CA ILE A 135 -21.15 -24.72 -8.30
C ILE A 135 -22.08 -24.04 -9.29
N TYR A 136 -21.53 -23.48 -10.37
CA TYR A 136 -22.26 -22.67 -11.33
C TYR A 136 -22.31 -23.36 -12.70
N LYS A 137 -23.45 -23.96 -13.04
CA LYS A 137 -23.64 -24.59 -14.35
C LYS A 137 -23.77 -23.57 -15.49
N ASP A 138 -24.34 -22.39 -15.20
CA ASP A 138 -24.74 -21.41 -16.20
C ASP A 138 -23.85 -20.14 -16.19
N GLY A 139 -22.64 -20.23 -15.64
CA GLY A 139 -21.68 -19.14 -15.57
C GLY A 139 -21.91 -18.19 -14.39
N GLY A 140 -21.00 -18.21 -13.41
CA GLY A 140 -20.95 -17.29 -12.29
C GLY A 140 -19.86 -16.24 -12.49
N TYR A 141 -20.01 -15.11 -11.80
CA TYR A 141 -19.00 -14.06 -11.74
C TYR A 141 -18.73 -13.70 -10.29
N ALA A 142 -17.45 -13.47 -9.96
CA ALA A 142 -17.01 -13.01 -8.63
C ALA A 142 -16.24 -11.71 -8.72
N TYR A 143 -16.56 -10.80 -7.82
CA TYR A 143 -15.90 -9.49 -7.66
C TYR A 143 -16.05 -9.00 -6.22
N GLY A 144 -15.09 -8.18 -5.79
CA GLY A 144 -15.03 -7.60 -4.46
C GLY A 144 -13.65 -7.70 -3.84
N ALA A 145 -13.31 -6.73 -2.99
CA ALA A 145 -12.07 -6.75 -2.22
C ALA A 145 -12.07 -7.81 -1.11
N SER A 146 -13.21 -8.42 -0.83
CA SER A 146 -13.46 -9.16 0.41
C SER A 146 -12.57 -10.41 0.57
N GLY A 147 -12.20 -11.10 -0.50
CA GLY A 147 -11.21 -12.18 -0.42
C GLY A 147 -9.84 -11.70 0.05
N ALA A 148 -9.37 -10.57 -0.50
CA ALA A 148 -8.12 -9.94 -0.07
C ALA A 148 -8.20 -9.42 1.37
N VAL A 149 -9.33 -8.80 1.73
CA VAL A 149 -9.59 -8.28 3.08
C VAL A 149 -9.68 -9.42 4.10
N MET A 150 -10.31 -10.56 3.77
CA MET A 150 -10.38 -11.71 4.67
C MET A 150 -8.99 -12.28 4.99
N GLY A 151 -8.08 -12.28 4.03
CA GLY A 151 -6.68 -12.63 4.30
C GLY A 151 -6.00 -11.69 5.30
N ILE A 152 -6.26 -10.38 5.21
CA ILE A 152 -5.77 -9.39 6.19
C ILE A 152 -6.41 -9.60 7.56
N VAL A 153 -7.71 -9.91 7.63
CA VAL A 153 -8.44 -10.22 8.86
C VAL A 153 -7.80 -11.41 9.57
N VAL A 154 -7.58 -12.51 8.86
CA VAL A 154 -6.95 -13.71 9.42
C VAL A 154 -5.50 -13.43 9.85
N ALA A 155 -4.74 -12.71 9.02
CA ALA A 155 -3.38 -12.30 9.34
C ALA A 155 -3.32 -11.48 10.63
N SER A 156 -4.23 -10.53 10.81
CA SER A 156 -4.31 -9.71 12.04
C SER A 156 -4.60 -10.55 13.28
N GLY A 157 -5.52 -11.52 13.18
CA GLY A 157 -5.87 -12.43 14.27
C GLY A 157 -4.73 -13.37 14.67
N LEU A 158 -3.86 -13.75 13.72
CA LEU A 158 -2.66 -14.55 13.99
C LEU A 158 -1.55 -13.71 14.64
N LEU A 159 -1.40 -12.46 14.23
CA LEU A 159 -0.39 -11.55 14.76
C LEU A 159 -0.72 -11.06 16.17
N ALA A 160 -1.97 -10.75 16.43
CA ALA A 160 -2.41 -10.17 17.70
C ALA A 160 -3.73 -10.79 18.20
N PRO A 161 -3.77 -12.09 18.55
CA PRO A 161 -5.01 -12.81 18.88
C PRO A 161 -5.78 -12.23 20.07
N ASP A 162 -5.07 -11.67 21.04
CA ASP A 162 -5.64 -11.11 22.25
C ASP A 162 -5.81 -9.57 22.21
N TYR A 163 -5.59 -8.95 21.04
CA TYR A 163 -5.85 -7.53 20.84
C TYR A 163 -7.34 -7.24 21.03
N LEU A 164 -7.66 -6.23 21.86
CA LEU A 164 -9.03 -5.85 22.18
C LEU A 164 -9.56 -4.83 21.16
N ILE A 165 -10.64 -5.19 20.48
CA ILE A 165 -11.41 -4.27 19.65
C ILE A 165 -12.69 -3.90 20.39
N ARG A 166 -12.94 -2.61 20.57
CA ARG A 166 -14.16 -2.11 21.19
C ARG A 166 -15.27 -2.02 20.16
N LEU A 167 -16.20 -2.96 20.24
CA LEU A 167 -17.44 -2.98 19.46
C LEU A 167 -18.52 -2.17 20.15
N ILE A 168 -19.36 -1.47 19.37
CA ILE A 168 -20.39 -0.57 19.92
C ILE A 168 -21.40 -1.34 20.81
N ILE A 169 -21.79 -2.55 20.38
CA ILE A 169 -22.85 -3.33 21.06
C ILE A 169 -22.24 -4.32 22.06
N PHE A 170 -21.11 -4.94 21.75
CA PHE A 170 -20.55 -6.06 22.52
C PHE A 170 -19.40 -5.65 23.45
N GLY A 171 -19.01 -4.34 23.44
CA GLY A 171 -17.89 -3.87 24.24
C GLY A 171 -16.54 -4.36 23.70
N GLU A 172 -15.61 -4.70 24.61
CA GLU A 172 -14.26 -5.16 24.24
C GLU A 172 -14.26 -6.64 23.91
N VAL A 173 -13.90 -6.98 22.67
CA VAL A 173 -13.83 -8.35 22.17
C VAL A 173 -12.42 -8.61 21.66
N ARG A 174 -11.85 -9.78 22.02
CA ARG A 174 -10.55 -10.20 21.51
C ARG A 174 -10.62 -10.53 20.03
N LEU A 175 -9.62 -10.08 19.29
CA LEU A 175 -9.53 -10.18 17.84
C LEU A 175 -9.72 -11.61 17.31
N LYS A 176 -9.15 -12.61 17.99
CA LYS A 176 -9.33 -14.02 17.62
C LYS A 176 -10.80 -14.45 17.54
N TYR A 177 -11.66 -13.95 18.43
CA TYR A 177 -13.10 -14.31 18.39
C TYR A 177 -13.82 -13.65 17.24
N ILE A 178 -13.43 -12.44 16.86
CA ILE A 178 -13.96 -11.74 15.67
C ILE A 178 -13.58 -12.51 14.41
N VAL A 179 -12.31 -12.91 14.28
CA VAL A 179 -11.83 -13.71 13.14
C VAL A 179 -12.56 -15.04 13.03
N ILE A 180 -12.67 -15.79 14.12
CA ILE A 180 -13.40 -17.07 14.16
C ILE A 180 -14.86 -16.87 13.77
N PHE A 181 -15.51 -15.83 14.29
CA PHE A 181 -16.90 -15.52 13.98
C PHE A 181 -17.10 -15.23 12.47
N LEU A 182 -16.23 -14.43 11.86
CA LEU A 182 -16.30 -14.13 10.43
C LEU A 182 -16.08 -15.38 9.57
N LEU A 183 -15.13 -16.25 9.94
CA LEU A 183 -14.93 -17.53 9.24
C LEU A 183 -16.13 -18.47 9.39
N LEU A 184 -16.76 -18.50 10.56
CA LEU A 184 -17.99 -19.28 10.76
C LEU A 184 -19.15 -18.76 9.90
N LEU A 185 -19.28 -17.44 9.75
CA LEU A 185 -20.28 -16.86 8.84
C LEU A 185 -20.06 -17.27 7.38
N ASP A 186 -18.81 -17.38 6.94
CA ASP A 186 -18.49 -17.87 5.59
C ASP A 186 -18.88 -19.36 5.42
N VAL A 187 -18.59 -20.19 6.41
CA VAL A 187 -18.99 -21.63 6.38
C VAL A 187 -20.52 -21.78 6.40
N ILE A 188 -21.21 -20.98 7.21
CA ILE A 188 -22.69 -20.98 7.25
C ILE A 188 -23.27 -20.49 5.92
N GLY A 189 -22.67 -19.42 5.33
CA GLY A 189 -23.09 -18.92 4.03
C GLY A 189 -22.93 -19.95 2.92
N LEU A 190 -21.86 -20.74 2.94
CA LEU A 190 -21.67 -21.88 2.03
C LEU A 190 -22.74 -22.95 2.23
N ALA A 191 -23.03 -23.34 3.47
CA ALA A 191 -24.04 -24.35 3.77
C ALA A 191 -25.44 -23.91 3.32
N ASN A 192 -25.74 -22.61 3.38
CA ASN A 192 -27.01 -22.05 2.95
C ASN A 192 -27.08 -21.73 1.44
N MET A 193 -26.03 -22.05 0.68
CA MET A 193 -25.93 -21.76 -0.77
C MET A 193 -26.14 -20.28 -1.12
N SER A 194 -25.89 -19.37 -0.17
CA SER A 194 -26.02 -17.93 -0.35
C SER A 194 -24.68 -17.32 -0.72
N ASN A 195 -24.58 -16.58 -1.84
CA ASN A 195 -23.33 -15.97 -2.31
C ASN A 195 -22.12 -16.93 -2.25
N THR A 196 -22.32 -18.17 -2.64
CA THR A 196 -21.36 -19.28 -2.49
C THR A 196 -19.98 -18.93 -3.02
N GLY A 197 -19.90 -18.27 -4.19
CA GLY A 197 -18.63 -17.84 -4.79
C GLY A 197 -17.87 -16.83 -3.95
N GLY A 198 -18.58 -15.90 -3.32
CA GLY A 198 -17.99 -14.92 -2.40
C GLY A 198 -17.40 -15.59 -1.17
N HIS A 199 -18.15 -16.49 -0.51
CA HIS A 199 -17.68 -17.23 0.66
C HIS A 199 -16.47 -18.12 0.35
N ILE A 200 -16.43 -18.75 -0.82
CA ILE A 200 -15.26 -19.52 -1.28
C ILE A 200 -14.04 -18.60 -1.47
N ALA A 201 -14.23 -17.46 -2.10
CA ALA A 201 -13.14 -16.50 -2.28
C ALA A 201 -12.61 -15.97 -0.92
N HIS A 202 -13.50 -15.76 0.07
CA HIS A 202 -13.11 -15.41 1.44
C HIS A 202 -12.25 -16.49 2.09
N LEU A 203 -12.66 -17.76 2.00
CA LEU A 203 -11.89 -18.87 2.56
C LEU A 203 -10.52 -19.02 1.88
N GLY A 204 -10.45 -18.85 0.54
CA GLY A 204 -9.17 -18.82 -0.17
C GLY A 204 -8.25 -17.71 0.30
N GLY A 205 -8.80 -16.50 0.48
CA GLY A 205 -8.07 -15.37 1.06
C GLY A 205 -7.61 -15.62 2.49
N ALA A 206 -8.49 -16.19 3.33
CA ALA A 206 -8.19 -16.57 4.71
C ALA A 206 -7.03 -17.56 4.80
N VAL A 207 -7.04 -18.60 3.99
CA VAL A 207 -5.96 -19.61 3.89
C VAL A 207 -4.64 -18.95 3.52
N MET A 208 -4.65 -18.06 2.54
CA MET A 208 -3.43 -17.33 2.14
C MET A 208 -2.93 -16.41 3.26
N GLY A 209 -3.82 -15.68 3.93
CA GLY A 209 -3.48 -14.84 5.08
C GLY A 209 -2.82 -15.64 6.19
N PHE A 210 -3.34 -16.85 6.48
CA PHE A 210 -2.75 -17.78 7.44
C PHE A 210 -1.33 -18.18 7.00
N PHE A 211 -1.14 -18.68 5.80
CA PHE A 211 0.17 -19.12 5.33
C PHE A 211 1.17 -17.97 5.21
N PHE A 212 0.73 -16.80 4.78
CA PHE A 212 1.60 -15.62 4.70
C PHE A 212 2.24 -15.29 6.05
N ILE A 213 1.46 -15.27 7.13
CA ILE A 213 1.96 -14.98 8.46
C ILE A 213 2.80 -16.13 9.02
N ARG A 214 2.38 -17.39 8.84
CA ARG A 214 3.16 -18.54 9.32
C ARG A 214 4.54 -18.60 8.66
N LEU A 215 4.60 -18.44 7.34
CA LEU A 215 5.86 -18.41 6.61
C LEU A 215 6.74 -17.21 6.99
N LEU A 216 6.13 -16.05 7.23
CA LEU A 216 6.86 -14.88 7.71
C LEU A 216 7.49 -15.13 9.08
N GLN A 217 6.77 -15.80 10.01
CA GLN A 217 7.28 -16.20 11.33
C GLN A 217 8.43 -17.22 11.23
N GLU A 218 8.44 -18.03 10.17
CA GLU A 218 9.55 -18.97 9.85
C GLU A 218 10.72 -18.28 9.12
N GLY A 219 10.70 -16.97 8.93
CA GLY A 219 11.73 -16.19 8.22
C GLY A 219 11.59 -16.18 6.71
N ARG A 220 10.49 -16.71 6.15
CA ARG A 220 10.19 -16.73 4.71
C ARG A 220 9.24 -15.59 4.35
N ASP A 221 9.78 -14.48 3.89
CA ASP A 221 8.99 -13.28 3.55
C ASP A 221 8.51 -13.30 2.08
N TRP A 222 7.27 -13.71 1.88
CA TRP A 222 6.63 -13.73 0.55
C TRP A 222 6.29 -12.34 0.02
N SER A 223 6.38 -11.30 0.84
CA SER A 223 6.23 -9.94 0.34
C SER A 223 7.41 -9.50 -0.54
N VAL A 224 8.61 -10.05 -0.33
CA VAL A 224 9.82 -9.65 -1.06
C VAL A 224 9.71 -9.87 -2.57
N PRO A 225 9.36 -11.08 -3.08
CA PRO A 225 9.21 -11.28 -4.52
C PRO A 225 8.09 -10.43 -5.11
N VAL A 226 6.98 -10.27 -4.40
CA VAL A 226 5.85 -9.45 -4.87
C VAL A 226 6.26 -7.96 -4.97
N ASN A 227 6.90 -7.42 -3.93
CA ASN A 227 7.41 -6.05 -3.95
C ASN A 227 8.44 -5.83 -5.06
N ARG A 228 9.31 -6.80 -5.33
CA ARG A 228 10.28 -6.71 -6.44
C ARG A 228 9.59 -6.58 -7.81
N ILE A 229 8.50 -7.31 -8.02
CA ILE A 229 7.68 -7.19 -9.24
C ILE A 229 7.02 -5.82 -9.31
N ILE A 230 6.41 -5.34 -8.22
CA ILE A 230 5.76 -4.04 -8.14
C ILE A 230 6.75 -2.91 -8.39
N ASP A 231 7.91 -2.94 -7.72
CA ASP A 231 8.98 -1.95 -7.87
C ASP A 231 9.49 -1.95 -9.34
N GLY A 232 9.68 -3.14 -9.94
CA GLY A 232 10.11 -3.29 -11.34
C GLY A 232 9.09 -2.70 -12.33
N ILE A 233 7.79 -2.92 -12.12
CA ILE A 233 6.72 -2.32 -12.93
C ILE A 233 6.73 -0.79 -12.76
N SER A 234 6.84 -0.30 -11.52
CA SER A 234 6.92 1.13 -11.23
C SER A 234 8.11 1.79 -11.92
N ASP A 235 9.29 1.17 -11.85
CA ASP A 235 10.51 1.68 -12.49
C ASP A 235 10.38 1.69 -14.03
N TYR A 236 9.74 0.66 -14.60
CA TYR A 236 9.48 0.60 -16.04
C TYR A 236 8.60 1.78 -16.50
N PHE A 237 7.49 2.05 -15.80
CA PHE A 237 6.63 3.19 -16.09
C PHE A 237 7.33 4.54 -15.84
N HIS A 238 8.14 4.66 -14.79
CA HIS A 238 8.95 5.84 -14.54
C HIS A 238 9.98 6.09 -15.65
N ARG A 239 10.55 5.06 -16.27
CA ARG A 239 11.46 5.20 -17.42
C ARG A 239 10.73 5.62 -18.69
N LEU A 240 9.49 5.14 -18.89
CA LEU A 240 8.70 5.48 -20.08
C LEU A 240 8.09 6.89 -20.01
N PHE A 241 7.56 7.29 -18.85
CA PHE A 241 6.77 8.52 -18.70
C PHE A 241 7.43 9.55 -17.78
N GLY A 242 8.41 9.14 -16.96
CA GLY A 242 9.15 10.02 -16.09
C GLY A 242 10.28 10.71 -16.84
N GLY A 243 10.21 12.03 -16.99
CA GLY A 243 11.36 12.82 -17.44
C GLY A 243 12.57 12.49 -16.56
N ARG A 244 13.77 12.40 -17.16
CA ARG A 244 15.04 12.12 -16.48
C ARG A 244 15.24 13.09 -15.30
N SER A 245 14.79 12.73 -14.11
CA SER A 245 15.23 13.38 -12.89
C SER A 245 16.69 12.98 -12.68
N ARG A 246 17.60 13.90 -12.99
CA ARG A 246 19.01 13.72 -12.62
C ARG A 246 19.05 13.50 -11.10
N PRO A 247 19.70 12.45 -10.59
CA PRO A 247 19.86 12.28 -9.16
C PRO A 247 20.55 13.52 -8.62
N LYS A 248 19.86 14.27 -7.75
CA LYS A 248 20.44 15.40 -7.05
C LYS A 248 21.37 14.80 -6.01
N VAL A 249 22.67 14.85 -6.26
CA VAL A 249 23.68 14.42 -5.29
C VAL A 249 23.57 15.35 -4.10
N VAL A 250 22.94 14.88 -3.03
CA VAL A 250 22.67 15.66 -1.82
C VAL A 250 23.91 15.79 -0.94
N TYR A 251 24.94 14.95 -1.16
CA TYR A 251 26.18 15.03 -0.42
C TYR A 251 27.38 14.68 -1.30
N ARG A 252 28.28 15.65 -1.49
CA ARG A 252 29.64 15.42 -1.96
C ARG A 252 30.56 15.55 -0.75
N SER A 253 31.18 14.44 -0.35
CA SER A 253 32.24 14.47 0.64
C SER A 253 33.34 15.47 0.23
N PRO A 254 33.76 16.40 1.09
CA PRO A 254 34.81 17.38 0.76
C PRO A 254 36.18 16.76 0.46
N ASP A 255 36.44 15.55 0.93
CA ASP A 255 37.77 14.93 0.86
C ASP A 255 38.21 14.47 -0.53
N LEU A 256 37.25 14.15 -1.42
CA LEU A 256 37.61 13.77 -2.80
C LEU A 256 38.00 14.97 -3.69
N ARG A 257 37.80 16.19 -3.20
CA ARG A 257 38.19 17.41 -3.94
C ARG A 257 39.68 17.74 -3.76
N LYS A 258 40.25 17.46 -2.59
CA LYS A 258 41.68 17.75 -2.30
C LYS A 258 42.64 16.82 -3.06
N GLU A 259 42.23 15.60 -3.38
CA GLU A 259 43.08 14.66 -4.13
C GLU A 259 43.11 14.95 -5.63
N LYS A 260 42.02 15.50 -6.22
CA LYS A 260 41.96 15.89 -7.64
C LYS A 260 42.59 17.25 -7.94
N GLU A 261 42.72 18.14 -6.97
CA GLU A 261 43.41 19.43 -7.16
C GLU A 261 44.94 19.30 -7.13
N LYS A 262 45.50 18.30 -6.45
CA LYS A 262 46.94 17.99 -6.50
C LYS A 262 47.43 17.42 -7.83
N VAL A 263 46.52 16.91 -8.68
CA VAL A 263 46.87 16.34 -10.00
C VAL A 263 46.68 17.34 -11.16
N LYS A 264 46.08 18.51 -10.93
CA LYS A 264 45.76 19.50 -11.99
C LYS A 264 46.49 20.84 -11.86
N SER A 265 47.59 20.93 -11.12
CA SER A 265 48.37 22.17 -11.03
C SER A 265 49.45 22.35 -12.10
N THR A 266 49.30 21.69 -13.25
CA THR A 266 50.07 21.96 -14.45
C THR A 266 49.14 22.14 -15.65
N GLY A 267 48.81 23.42 -15.97
CA GLY A 267 48.36 23.84 -17.29
C GLY A 267 46.94 24.39 -17.41
N GLY A 268 46.80 25.68 -17.66
CA GLY A 268 45.75 26.24 -18.54
C GLY A 268 44.71 27.16 -17.90
N LYS A 269 44.82 28.46 -18.17
CA LYS A 269 43.92 29.60 -17.89
C LYS A 269 42.54 29.43 -18.51
N GLY A 270 41.45 29.85 -17.80
CA GLY A 270 40.14 30.12 -18.43
C GLY A 270 39.01 30.43 -17.43
N TRP A 271 38.59 31.64 -17.31
CA TRP A 271 37.36 32.32 -16.84
C TRP A 271 36.22 31.46 -16.25
N GLY A 272 35.74 31.64 -15.10
CA GLY A 272 35.00 32.64 -14.36
C GLY A 272 33.49 32.45 -14.36
N GLN A 273 32.92 31.91 -13.23
CA GLN A 273 31.58 32.33 -12.79
C GLN A 273 31.43 32.12 -11.27
N ARG A 274 31.15 33.23 -10.58
CA ARG A 274 30.92 33.32 -9.12
C ARG A 274 29.60 32.69 -8.75
N SER A 275 29.60 31.66 -7.90
CA SER A 275 28.45 31.26 -7.09
C SER A 275 28.59 31.93 -5.70
N LYS A 276 27.49 32.51 -5.19
CA LYS A 276 27.38 33.20 -3.92
C LYS A 276 27.87 32.30 -2.77
N GLY A 277 28.91 32.70 -2.10
CA GLY A 277 29.49 32.05 -0.93
C GLY A 277 28.68 32.35 0.34
N SER A 278 28.56 31.35 1.20
CA SER A 278 28.27 31.50 2.62
C SER A 278 29.34 32.39 3.25
N SER A 279 28.96 33.24 4.25
CA SER A 279 29.87 34.18 4.88
C SER A 279 31.03 33.45 5.59
N PRO A 280 32.21 34.05 5.72
CA PRO A 280 33.34 33.44 6.45
C PRO A 280 32.99 33.06 7.90
N ALA A 281 32.00 33.73 8.50
CA ALA A 281 31.52 33.47 9.86
C ALA A 281 30.70 32.15 9.94
N ASP A 282 29.93 31.83 8.90
CA ASP A 282 29.16 30.59 8.86
C ASP A 282 30.04 29.34 8.62
N GLN A 283 31.16 29.52 7.90
CA GLN A 283 32.12 28.42 7.68
C GLN A 283 32.88 28.09 8.98
N SER A 284 33.31 29.08 9.75
CA SER A 284 33.98 28.85 11.02
C SER A 284 33.07 28.24 12.09
N HIS A 285 31.79 28.58 12.07
CA HIS A 285 30.77 27.96 12.95
C HIS A 285 30.55 26.51 12.67
N GLN A 286 30.43 26.15 11.38
CA GLN A 286 30.22 24.76 10.95
C GLN A 286 31.45 23.88 11.23
N GLU A 287 32.68 24.39 10.97
CA GLU A 287 33.93 23.68 11.27
C GLU A 287 34.07 23.38 12.77
N ARG A 288 33.68 24.35 13.62
CA ARG A 288 33.72 24.19 15.08
C ARG A 288 32.67 23.18 15.56
N LEU A 289 31.47 23.15 14.96
CA LEU A 289 30.42 22.20 15.26
C LEU A 289 30.88 20.77 14.89
N ASP A 290 31.44 20.60 13.71
CA ASP A 290 31.91 19.30 13.23
C ASP A 290 33.05 18.73 14.09
N ALA A 291 34.00 19.61 14.53
CA ALA A 291 35.06 19.21 15.44
C ALA A 291 34.55 18.72 16.80
N ILE A 292 33.52 19.40 17.35
CA ILE A 292 32.89 18.98 18.62
C ILE A 292 32.14 17.64 18.46
N LEU A 293 31.42 17.44 17.34
CA LEU A 293 30.74 16.19 17.06
C LEU A 293 31.71 15.02 16.90
N ASP A 294 32.85 15.23 16.24
CA ASP A 294 33.90 14.22 16.12
C ASP A 294 34.52 13.87 17.48
N LYS A 295 34.71 14.85 18.38
CA LYS A 295 35.19 14.63 19.73
C LYS A 295 34.19 13.79 20.56
N ILE A 296 32.89 14.04 20.42
CA ILE A 296 31.85 13.25 21.07
C ILE A 296 31.92 11.82 20.58
N LYS A 297 32.08 11.60 19.26
CA LYS A 297 32.16 10.27 18.64
C LYS A 297 33.36 9.46 19.11
N GLN A 298 34.51 10.14 19.38
CA GLN A 298 35.74 9.45 19.79
C GLN A 298 35.81 9.23 21.31
N SER A 299 35.36 10.19 22.12
CA SER A 299 35.62 10.23 23.55
C SER A 299 34.40 10.44 24.44
N GLY A 300 33.19 10.47 23.83
CA GLY A 300 31.91 10.62 24.52
C GLY A 300 31.59 12.08 24.91
N TYR A 301 30.35 12.34 25.26
CA TYR A 301 29.84 13.70 25.62
C TYR A 301 30.51 14.30 26.87
N GLU A 302 30.91 13.46 27.82
CA GLU A 302 31.56 13.91 29.08
C GLU A 302 32.98 14.45 28.85
N SER A 303 33.60 14.22 27.70
CA SER A 303 34.92 14.76 27.34
C SER A 303 34.87 16.21 26.87
N LEU A 304 33.67 16.78 26.70
CA LEU A 304 33.49 18.15 26.27
C LEU A 304 33.75 19.16 27.40
N THR A 305 34.40 20.27 27.06
CA THR A 305 34.56 21.43 27.98
C THR A 305 33.23 22.17 28.16
N ALA A 306 33.11 22.98 29.20
CA ALA A 306 31.90 23.77 29.43
C ALA A 306 31.57 24.69 28.25
N GLU A 307 32.59 25.27 27.59
CA GLU A 307 32.42 26.12 26.41
C GLU A 307 31.93 25.36 25.17
N GLU A 308 32.36 24.10 25.00
CA GLU A 308 31.90 23.22 23.90
C GLU A 308 30.47 22.78 24.12
N LYS A 309 30.06 22.50 25.36
CA LYS A 309 28.67 22.16 25.73
C LYS A 309 27.74 23.36 25.50
N ASP A 310 28.13 24.56 25.89
CA ASP A 310 27.39 25.81 25.65
C ASP A 310 27.25 26.10 24.13
N PHE A 311 28.31 25.90 23.38
CA PHE A 311 28.29 26.08 21.92
C PHE A 311 27.29 25.16 21.26
N LEU A 312 27.26 23.85 21.61
CA LEU A 312 26.30 22.89 21.13
C LEU A 312 24.86 23.28 21.49
N PHE A 313 24.62 23.70 22.73
CA PHE A 313 23.31 24.11 23.18
C PHE A 313 22.77 25.32 22.40
N ASN A 314 23.64 26.30 22.14
CA ASN A 314 23.29 27.49 21.37
C ASN A 314 23.10 27.18 19.86
N ALA A 315 23.86 26.22 19.31
CA ALA A 315 23.70 25.76 17.93
C ALA A 315 22.36 25.03 17.71
N SER A 316 21.87 24.26 18.70
CA SER A 316 20.60 23.58 18.62
C SER A 316 19.39 24.52 18.64
N LYS A 317 19.46 25.63 19.37
CA LYS A 317 18.38 26.64 19.45
C LYS A 317 18.20 27.48 18.17
N LYS A 318 19.20 27.53 17.30
CA LYS A 318 19.16 28.33 16.06
C LYS A 318 18.43 27.63 14.92
N HIS A 319 18.00 26.40 15.13
CA HIS A 319 17.29 25.55 14.16
C HIS A 319 15.83 25.26 14.52
N GLU A 320 15.29 25.83 15.60
CA GLU A 320 13.86 25.96 15.89
C GLU A 320 13.34 27.33 15.41
#